data_4977dc8b8b0aabb81a857c6fd914b2f0
#
_entry.id   4977dc8b8b0aabb81a857c6fd914b2f0
#
_cell.length_a   1.000
_cell.length_b   1.000
_cell.length_c   1.000
_cell.angle_alpha   90.00
_cell.angle_beta   90.00
_cell.angle_gamma   90.00
#
_symmetry.space_group_name_H-M   'P 1'
#
loop_
_entity.id
_entity.type
_entity.pdbx_description
1 polymer ?
#
loop_
_entity_poly.entity_id
_entity_poly.type
_entity_poly.pdbx_seq_one_letter_code
_entity_poly.pdbx_strand_id
1 'polypeptide(L)'
;MTNQAQTPSVTITSRFWTRYLNMTVENALPYQWRALNDEVPVDVPEGAAWGENGSQFSHSLRNLRIAAGREEGVFSGQPFQDTDVSKWLEAASY
;
A
#
# COMPACT_ATOMS: atom_id res chain seq x y z
N MET A 1 26.54 7.70 -7.53
CA MET A 1 25.72 8.08 -7.32
C MET A 1 24.95 8.49 -8.19
N THR A 2 24.25 8.31 -8.21
CA THR A 2 23.45 8.63 -8.97
C THR A 2 22.85 9.81 -8.98
N ASN A 3 22.72 10.34 -9.96
CA ASN A 3 21.99 11.35 -10.13
C ASN A 3 20.67 11.01 -10.14
N GLN A 4 20.09 11.12 -9.06
CA GLN A 4 18.77 10.91 -8.97
C GLN A 4 18.00 12.07 -9.39
N ALA A 5 16.86 11.85 -10.00
CA ALA A 5 15.91 12.90 -10.20
C ALA A 5 15.57 13.48 -8.87
N GLN A 6 15.93 14.71 -8.66
CA GLN A 6 15.66 15.33 -7.39
C GLN A 6 14.20 15.62 -7.27
N THR A 7 13.62 15.13 -6.21
CA THR A 7 12.28 15.53 -5.83
C THR A 7 12.31 16.98 -5.43
N PRO A 8 11.41 17.82 -5.94
CA PRO A 8 11.38 19.21 -5.52
C PRO A 8 11.25 19.31 -4.01
N SER A 9 12.06 20.17 -3.41
CA SER A 9 11.98 20.40 -1.98
C SER A 9 10.75 21.27 -1.70
N VAL A 10 9.74 20.69 -1.13
CA VAL A 10 8.51 21.38 -0.80
C VAL A 10 8.31 21.32 0.71
N THR A 11 8.10 22.49 1.32
CA THR A 11 7.81 22.57 2.74
C THR A 11 6.39 23.07 2.92
N ILE A 12 5.59 22.32 3.66
CA ILE A 12 4.23 22.69 3.96
C ILE A 12 4.21 23.47 5.26
N THR A 13 3.77 24.71 5.21
CA THR A 13 3.72 25.59 6.37
C THR A 13 2.32 25.87 6.88
N SER A 14 1.30 25.53 6.11
CA SER A 14 -0.08 25.74 6.53
C SER A 14 -0.43 24.82 7.70
N ARG A 15 -1.06 25.36 8.71
CA ARG A 15 -1.53 24.56 9.85
C ARG A 15 -2.53 23.51 9.40
N PHE A 16 -3.39 23.84 8.48
CA PHE A 16 -4.39 22.92 7.95
C PHE A 16 -3.73 21.74 7.25
N TRP A 17 -2.82 22.00 6.32
CA TRP A 17 -2.19 20.91 5.55
C TRP A 17 -1.17 20.13 6.37
N THR A 18 -0.51 20.78 7.32
CA THR A 18 0.43 20.10 8.23
C THR A 18 -0.29 19.02 9.05
N ARG A 19 -1.52 19.32 9.47
CA ARG A 19 -2.34 18.35 10.21
C ARG A 19 -2.58 17.09 9.37
N TYR A 20 -2.94 17.26 8.08
CA TYR A 20 -3.16 16.12 7.20
C TYR A 20 -1.88 15.38 6.88
N LEU A 21 -0.77 16.09 6.71
CA LEU A 21 0.52 15.47 6.49
C LEU A 21 0.92 14.59 7.68
N ASN A 22 0.79 15.11 8.89
CA ASN A 22 1.12 14.35 10.09
C ASN A 22 0.21 13.14 10.25
N MET A 23 -1.07 13.28 9.96
CA MET A 23 -2.02 12.17 10.00
C MET A 23 -1.66 11.09 8.98
N THR A 24 -1.22 11.49 7.80
CA THR A 24 -0.77 10.55 6.77
C THR A 24 0.43 9.75 7.24
N VAL A 25 1.43 10.42 7.79
CA VAL A 25 2.66 9.76 8.25
C VAL A 25 2.42 8.89 9.47
N GLU A 26 1.63 9.37 10.42
CA GLU A 26 1.46 8.70 11.71
C GLU A 26 0.39 7.62 11.70
N ASN A 27 -0.61 7.74 10.82
CA ASN A 27 -1.77 6.84 10.82
C ASN A 27 -2.02 6.16 9.49
N ALA A 28 -2.17 6.91 8.41
CA ALA A 28 -2.59 6.33 7.13
C ALA A 28 -1.54 5.40 6.52
N LEU A 29 -0.29 5.81 6.46
CA LEU A 29 0.78 4.97 5.91
C LEU A 29 1.01 3.69 6.71
N PRO A 30 1.11 3.74 8.05
CA PRO A 30 1.23 2.51 8.82
C PRO A 30 0.02 1.59 8.70
N TYR A 31 -1.19 2.16 8.65
CA TYR A 31 -2.40 1.36 8.48
C TYR A 31 -2.41 0.66 7.12
N GLN A 32 -2.08 1.39 6.06
CA GLN A 32 -2.03 0.84 4.71
C GLN A 32 -0.97 -0.27 4.59
N TRP A 33 0.17 -0.08 5.24
CA TRP A 33 1.20 -1.12 5.27
C TRP A 33 0.68 -2.40 5.91
N ARG A 34 -0.04 -2.28 7.00
CA ARG A 34 -0.65 -3.43 7.66
C ARG A 34 -1.70 -4.10 6.77
N ALA A 35 -2.48 -3.31 6.04
CA ALA A 35 -3.47 -3.83 5.11
C ALA A 35 -2.80 -4.60 3.95
N LEU A 36 -1.69 -4.09 3.42
CA LEU A 36 -0.95 -4.76 2.37
C LEU A 36 -0.33 -6.08 2.84
N ASN A 37 -0.07 -6.21 4.14
CA ASN A 37 0.46 -7.41 4.76
C ASN A 37 -0.62 -8.33 5.31
N ASP A 38 -1.87 -8.09 4.99
CA ASP A 38 -3.01 -8.90 5.46
C ASP A 38 -3.19 -8.91 6.98
N GLU A 39 -2.68 -7.91 7.66
CA GLU A 39 -2.83 -7.81 9.11
C GLU A 39 -4.17 -7.21 9.51
N VAL A 40 -4.80 -6.48 8.61
CA VAL A 40 -6.14 -5.93 8.80
C VAL A 40 -6.94 -6.15 7.52
N PRO A 41 -8.25 -6.40 7.64
CA PRO A 41 -9.07 -6.52 6.45
C PRO A 41 -9.25 -5.18 5.75
N VAL A 42 -9.46 -5.21 4.44
CA VAL A 42 -9.81 -4.01 3.68
C VAL A 42 -11.32 -3.93 3.59
N ASP A 43 -11.81 -2.70 3.71
CA ASP A 43 -13.24 -2.45 3.63
C ASP A 43 -13.62 -2.41 2.14
N VAL A 44 -14.40 -3.37 1.72
CA VAL A 44 -14.83 -3.44 0.33
C VAL A 44 -16.34 -3.20 0.25
N PRO A 45 -16.78 -2.51 -0.80
CA PRO A 45 -18.21 -2.30 -1.01
C PRO A 45 -18.98 -3.61 -1.11
N GLU A 46 -20.23 -3.58 -0.69
CA GLU A 46 -21.10 -4.73 -0.81
C GLU A 46 -21.16 -5.21 -2.26
N GLY A 47 -20.99 -6.50 -2.47
CA GLY A 47 -20.98 -7.10 -3.80
C GLY A 47 -19.65 -7.06 -4.53
N ALA A 48 -18.66 -6.35 -3.99
CA ALA A 48 -17.31 -6.39 -4.55
C ALA A 48 -16.53 -7.54 -3.92
N ALA A 49 -15.85 -8.30 -4.75
CA ALA A 49 -15.00 -9.40 -4.28
C ALA A 49 -13.55 -9.09 -4.54
N TRP A 50 -12.74 -9.23 -3.51
CA TRP A 50 -11.30 -9.11 -3.62
C TRP A 50 -10.73 -10.51 -3.45
N GLY A 51 -10.22 -11.07 -4.53
CA GLY A 51 -9.66 -12.42 -4.48
C GLY A 51 -10.71 -13.52 -4.52
N GLU A 52 -10.26 -14.73 -4.35
CA GLU A 52 -11.12 -15.90 -4.36
C GLU A 52 -11.99 -15.93 -3.11
N ASN A 53 -13.22 -16.34 -3.28
CA ASN A 53 -14.17 -16.50 -2.19
C ASN A 53 -14.50 -15.20 -1.44
N GLY A 54 -14.37 -14.06 -2.09
CA GLY A 54 -14.72 -12.78 -1.49
C GLY A 54 -13.85 -12.38 -0.30
N SER A 55 -12.58 -12.74 -0.33
CA SER A 55 -11.65 -12.36 0.73
C SER A 55 -11.61 -10.85 0.91
N GLN A 56 -11.61 -10.42 2.16
CA GLN A 56 -11.45 -9.01 2.51
C GLN A 56 -9.98 -8.62 2.72
N PHE A 57 -9.05 -9.53 2.48
CA PHE A 57 -7.62 -9.23 2.64
C PHE A 57 -7.01 -8.93 1.28
N SER A 58 -6.04 -8.01 1.30
CA SER A 58 -5.40 -7.53 0.08
C SER A 58 -4.56 -8.58 -0.63
N HIS A 59 -3.80 -9.37 0.11
CA HIS A 59 -2.83 -10.34 -0.39
C HIS A 59 -1.73 -9.76 -1.29
N SER A 60 -1.64 -8.45 -1.41
CA SER A 60 -0.72 -7.79 -2.33
C SER A 60 0.73 -8.13 -2.06
N LEU A 61 1.19 -7.99 -0.82
CA LEU A 61 2.57 -8.34 -0.47
C LEU A 61 2.81 -9.83 -0.47
N ARG A 62 1.83 -10.62 -0.06
CA ARG A 62 1.94 -12.06 -0.12
C ARG A 62 2.16 -12.55 -1.55
N ASN A 63 1.42 -12.00 -2.50
CA ASN A 63 1.58 -12.34 -3.91
C ASN A 63 2.99 -12.04 -4.40
N LEU A 64 3.56 -10.92 -3.99
CA LEU A 64 4.95 -10.57 -4.33
C LEU A 64 5.95 -11.53 -3.70
N ARG A 65 5.73 -11.93 -2.46
CA ARG A 65 6.60 -12.92 -1.80
C ARG A 65 6.54 -14.28 -2.50
N ILE A 66 5.37 -14.69 -2.94
CA ILE A 66 5.19 -15.92 -3.70
C ILE A 66 5.95 -15.82 -5.03
N ALA A 67 5.79 -14.72 -5.75
CA ALA A 67 6.48 -14.50 -7.01
C ALA A 67 7.99 -14.46 -6.86
N ALA A 68 8.48 -13.97 -5.72
CA ALA A 68 9.90 -13.89 -5.43
C ALA A 68 10.48 -15.23 -4.89
N GLY A 69 9.65 -16.24 -4.73
CA GLY A 69 10.10 -17.54 -4.20
C GLY A 69 10.34 -17.55 -2.69
N ARG A 70 9.84 -16.53 -1.98
CA ARG A 70 10.02 -16.43 -0.53
C ARG A 70 8.90 -17.09 0.26
N GLU A 71 7.82 -17.43 -0.40
CA GLU A 71 6.67 -18.04 0.22
C GLU A 71 6.03 -18.97 -0.79
N GLU A 72 5.54 -20.11 -0.35
CA GLU A 72 4.82 -21.03 -1.21
C GLU A 72 3.34 -20.66 -1.20
N GLY A 73 2.71 -20.79 -2.33
CA GLY A 73 1.28 -20.52 -2.44
C GLY A 73 0.87 -20.18 -3.85
N VAL A 74 -0.39 -19.82 -3.99
CA VAL A 74 -0.98 -19.46 -5.26
C VAL A 74 -1.40 -18.00 -5.20
N PHE A 75 -1.22 -17.29 -6.29
CA PHE A 75 -1.67 -15.90 -6.42
C PHE A 75 -3.15 -15.80 -6.05
N SER A 76 -3.50 -14.76 -5.32
CA SER A 76 -4.86 -14.48 -4.93
C SER A 76 -5.18 -13.02 -5.18
N GLY A 77 -6.38 -12.75 -5.65
CA GLY A 77 -6.86 -11.40 -5.88
C GLY A 77 -6.79 -10.98 -7.34
N GLN A 78 -6.89 -9.69 -7.55
CA GLN A 78 -6.92 -9.14 -8.89
C GLN A 78 -5.50 -9.03 -9.48
N PRO A 79 -5.34 -9.18 -10.79
CA PRO A 79 -4.00 -9.18 -11.40
C PRO A 79 -3.24 -7.86 -11.28
N PHE A 80 -3.92 -6.78 -10.99
CA PHE A 80 -3.31 -5.45 -10.89
C PHE A 80 -3.02 -4.99 -9.46
N GLN A 81 -3.19 -5.85 -8.46
CA GLN A 81 -3.03 -5.44 -7.05
C GLN A 81 -1.58 -5.16 -6.65
N ASP A 82 -0.61 -5.58 -7.45
CA ASP A 82 0.78 -5.23 -7.22
C ASP A 82 1.03 -3.72 -7.29
N THR A 83 0.18 -2.99 -8.01
CA THR A 83 0.30 -1.53 -8.10
C THR A 83 0.02 -0.85 -6.77
N ASP A 84 -0.75 -1.47 -5.89
CA ASP A 84 -1.01 -0.93 -4.55
C ASP A 84 0.29 -0.82 -3.75
N VAL A 85 1.15 -1.82 -3.84
CA VAL A 85 2.46 -1.80 -3.19
C VAL A 85 3.34 -0.72 -3.78
N SER A 86 3.36 -0.60 -5.11
CA SER A 86 4.15 0.42 -5.80
C SER A 86 3.72 1.83 -5.40
N LYS A 87 2.42 2.06 -5.31
CA LYS A 87 1.89 3.36 -4.89
C LYS A 87 2.21 3.68 -3.43
N TRP A 88 2.13 2.68 -2.58
CA TRP A 88 2.49 2.87 -1.17
C TRP A 88 3.96 3.24 -1.03
N LEU A 89 4.84 2.53 -1.75
CA LEU A 89 6.27 2.83 -1.75
C LEU A 89 6.56 4.25 -2.23
N GLU A 90 5.88 4.68 -3.28
CA GLU A 90 6.03 6.03 -3.78
C GLU A 90 5.60 7.05 -2.73
N ALA A 91 4.42 6.89 -2.14
CA ALA A 91 3.91 7.79 -1.12
C ALA A 91 4.83 7.88 0.09
N ALA A 92 5.31 6.74 0.57
CA ALA A 92 6.20 6.68 1.73
C ALA A 92 7.57 7.30 1.45
N SER A 93 7.97 7.36 0.18
CA SER A 93 9.27 7.91 -0.21
C SER A 93 9.29 9.44 -0.22
N TYR A 94 8.15 10.08 -0.31
CA TYR A 94 8.06 11.52 -0.22
C TYR A 94 8.07 11.96 1.24
#